data_1de0683e62e554f1993823ec39f8d8a7
#
_entry.id   1de0683e62e554f1993823ec39f8d8a7
#
_cell.length_a   1.000
_cell.length_b   1.000
_cell.length_c   1.000
_cell.angle_alpha   90.00
_cell.angle_beta   90.00
_cell.angle_gamma   90.00
#
_symmetry.space_group_name_H-M   'P 1'
#
loop_
_entity.id
_entity.type
_entity.pdbx_description
1 polymer ?
#
loop_
_entity_poly.entity_id
_entity_poly.type
_entity_poly.pdbx_seq_one_letter_code
_entity_poly.pdbx_strand_id
1 'polypeptide(L)'
;MVLEISHKFIIYENQDAYLCGIGVVMKKKIKICLFVFIVIVVVVLNFMYNNKNEETKRKRQSNLAIMVKEDSGDYVSSDVIPRGYYVLNEKKTICENGGKVVSYNNSTGQIGFSFLGSDRCSLYFDKIIDTENPVINNLTVNDTTITAILTDNIELSGYGISTSNTVEPLSWTSISGTSYNLNITITTEGTYYIWVKDSSGNKTVSDIIDLEKKGYQTILINNGGGATTVDAAINYIKGKGIPSFSIVSTTNEGMYAAEDDLGTSYYFRGAVNNNWVKFGKDRSGNEIYWRIIRINGDGSIRIIYSGTTAPNSSTSTVMTGIGTQIGTSPFNSSYNNPSYVGYMFTEGQQHGTSTSSTIKTAIDNWYKTTTLETDATTKSLLADQIFCNDRSATTSESGTPGEISGSMSTSTDYYYGPYVRLITYKTPKLNCTTTSDKFTVNTSNGNRALKYSVGLITADEVAMAGGVDAINNSSYYLYTSQYYWTGSPTYFVGWSSRPYDFFATSSGQLDYNRVLNVEYGIRPVISLSSSVKLSGDGTWNDVYTVS
;
A
#
# COMPACT_ATOMS: atom_id res chain seq x y z
N MET A 1 20.53 -16.70 40.22
CA MET A 1 21.54 -16.18 41.18
C MET A 1 22.28 -17.28 41.92
N VAL A 2 21.65 -18.34 42.37
CA VAL A 2 22.33 -19.48 43.06
C VAL A 2 23.14 -20.35 42.07
N LEU A 3 22.71 -20.52 40.85
CA LEU A 3 23.42 -21.29 39.79
C LEU A 3 24.67 -20.55 39.24
N GLU A 4 24.66 -19.22 39.18
CA GLU A 4 25.81 -18.43 38.73
C GLU A 4 26.96 -18.39 39.79
N ILE A 5 26.60 -18.44 41.08
CA ILE A 5 27.59 -18.47 42.15
C ILE A 5 28.30 -19.84 42.18
N SER A 6 27.60 -20.94 41.89
CA SER A 6 28.21 -22.27 41.83
C SER A 6 29.18 -22.43 40.64
N HIS A 7 28.90 -21.83 39.51
CA HIS A 7 29.75 -21.90 38.30
C HIS A 7 31.05 -21.07 38.43
N LYS A 8 31.00 -19.92 39.11
CA LYS A 8 32.20 -19.12 39.38
C LYS A 8 33.14 -19.76 40.42
N PHE A 9 32.59 -20.57 41.34
CA PHE A 9 33.42 -21.29 42.33
C PHE A 9 34.17 -22.49 41.73
N ILE A 10 33.62 -23.16 40.73
CA ILE A 10 34.24 -24.30 40.06
C ILE A 10 35.42 -23.87 39.19
N ILE A 11 35.39 -22.66 38.61
CA ILE A 11 36.47 -22.12 37.76
C ILE A 11 37.71 -21.71 38.57
N TYR A 12 37.55 -21.36 39.85
CA TYR A 12 38.68 -20.98 40.70
C TYR A 12 39.48 -22.17 41.29
N GLU A 13 38.93 -23.38 41.28
CA GLU A 13 39.62 -24.57 41.78
C GLU A 13 40.69 -25.12 40.82
N ASN A 14 40.67 -24.76 39.57
CA ASN A 14 41.57 -25.32 38.55
C ASN A 14 42.84 -24.49 38.27
N GLN A 15 42.98 -23.28 38.82
CA GLN A 15 44.17 -22.46 38.54
C GLN A 15 45.19 -22.33 39.68
N ASP A 16 44.85 -22.71 40.93
CA ASP A 16 45.72 -22.55 42.06
C ASP A 16 46.43 -23.87 42.58
N ALA A 17 46.42 -24.92 41.76
CA ALA A 17 46.89 -26.23 42.15
C ALA A 17 48.44 -26.44 42.03
N TYR A 18 49.19 -25.46 41.60
CA TYR A 18 50.65 -25.60 41.41
C TYR A 18 51.38 -24.41 41.99
N LEU A 19 51.55 -24.36 43.31
CA LEU A 19 52.66 -23.69 43.99
C LEU A 19 52.30 -23.46 45.47
N CYS A 20 52.76 -24.29 46.32
CA CYS A 20 53.33 -24.06 47.67
C CYS A 20 52.98 -25.15 48.67
N GLY A 21 53.89 -25.40 49.60
CA GLY A 21 53.97 -26.53 50.51
C GLY A 21 52.70 -26.82 51.35
N ILE A 22 52.57 -28.07 51.73
CA ILE A 22 51.42 -28.74 52.36
C ILE A 22 50.77 -27.98 53.55
N GLY A 23 51.50 -27.16 54.25
CA GLY A 23 51.01 -26.43 55.43
C GLY A 23 50.15 -25.20 55.14
N VAL A 24 50.34 -24.53 54.00
CA VAL A 24 49.58 -23.30 53.59
C VAL A 24 48.29 -23.68 52.95
N VAL A 25 48.24 -24.81 52.23
CA VAL A 25 47.03 -25.31 51.55
C VAL A 25 45.98 -25.77 52.56
N MET A 26 46.37 -26.39 53.68
CA MET A 26 45.40 -26.80 54.71
C MET A 26 44.72 -25.59 55.39
N LYS A 27 45.49 -24.54 55.75
CA LYS A 27 44.88 -23.33 56.36
C LYS A 27 43.94 -22.57 55.42
N LYS A 28 44.24 -22.57 54.11
CA LYS A 28 43.38 -21.94 53.12
C LYS A 28 42.06 -22.74 52.88
N LYS A 29 42.17 -24.09 52.86
CA LYS A 29 40.99 -24.97 52.73
C LYS A 29 40.04 -24.86 53.92
N ILE A 30 40.56 -24.76 55.15
CA ILE A 30 39.73 -24.57 56.35
C ILE A 30 39.02 -23.21 56.34
N LYS A 31 39.72 -22.13 55.92
CA LYS A 31 39.09 -20.82 55.82
C LYS A 31 37.97 -20.77 54.71
N ILE A 32 38.20 -21.46 53.63
CA ILE A 32 37.18 -21.56 52.54
C ILE A 32 35.99 -22.41 53.02
N CYS A 33 36.22 -23.54 53.67
CA CYS A 33 35.13 -24.36 54.23
C CYS A 33 34.33 -23.60 55.30
N LEU A 34 35.00 -22.80 56.14
CA LEU A 34 34.34 -21.98 57.16
C LEU A 34 33.50 -20.85 56.51
N PHE A 35 34.03 -20.22 55.47
CA PHE A 35 33.31 -19.19 54.73
C PHE A 35 32.10 -19.77 53.99
N VAL A 36 32.23 -20.92 53.31
CA VAL A 36 31.14 -21.61 52.66
C VAL A 36 30.08 -22.05 53.68
N PHE A 37 30.48 -22.55 54.83
CA PHE A 37 29.56 -22.91 55.90
C PHE A 37 28.78 -21.69 56.44
N ILE A 38 29.45 -20.55 56.63
CA ILE A 38 28.81 -19.30 57.07
C ILE A 38 27.82 -18.82 56.00
N VAL A 39 28.19 -18.86 54.70
CA VAL A 39 27.30 -18.48 53.62
C VAL A 39 26.08 -19.40 53.56
N ILE A 40 26.24 -20.71 53.69
CA ILE A 40 25.13 -21.66 53.74
C ILE A 40 24.21 -21.37 54.94
N VAL A 41 24.79 -21.12 56.14
CA VAL A 41 23.99 -20.77 57.32
C VAL A 41 23.22 -19.47 57.12
N VAL A 42 23.83 -18.45 56.53
CA VAL A 42 23.15 -17.18 56.21
C VAL A 42 22.01 -17.38 55.19
N VAL A 43 22.25 -18.20 54.17
CA VAL A 43 21.22 -18.53 53.18
C VAL A 43 20.07 -19.30 53.80
N VAL A 44 20.39 -20.29 54.66
CA VAL A 44 19.34 -21.07 55.36
C VAL A 44 18.57 -20.19 56.35
N LEU A 45 19.25 -19.31 57.08
CA LEU A 45 18.59 -18.36 57.98
C LEU A 45 17.72 -17.35 57.24
N ASN A 46 18.17 -16.84 56.09
CA ASN A 46 17.34 -16.00 55.21
C ASN A 46 16.12 -16.75 54.64
N PHE A 47 16.33 -18.00 54.24
CA PHE A 47 15.24 -18.85 53.76
C PHE A 47 14.22 -19.15 54.88
N MET A 48 14.69 -19.45 56.07
CA MET A 48 13.83 -19.65 57.24
C MET A 48 13.14 -18.36 57.67
N TYR A 49 13.83 -17.20 57.59
CA TYR A 49 13.26 -15.90 57.91
C TYR A 49 12.17 -15.51 56.89
N ASN A 50 12.42 -15.73 55.57
CA ASN A 50 11.45 -15.48 54.52
C ASN A 50 10.25 -16.44 54.60
N ASN A 51 10.46 -17.73 54.90
CA ASN A 51 9.37 -18.66 55.11
C ASN A 51 8.53 -18.31 56.37
N LYS A 52 9.17 -17.84 57.43
CA LYS A 52 8.42 -17.36 58.62
C LYS A 52 7.61 -16.10 58.32
N ASN A 53 8.10 -15.21 57.46
CA ASN A 53 7.41 -14.04 57.00
C ASN A 53 6.22 -14.40 56.07
N GLU A 54 6.37 -15.42 55.19
CA GLU A 54 5.29 -15.92 54.35
C GLU A 54 4.18 -16.64 55.19
N GLU A 55 4.60 -17.45 56.19
CA GLU A 55 3.62 -18.04 57.12
C GLU A 55 2.90 -16.98 57.97
N THR A 56 3.59 -15.93 58.39
CA THR A 56 2.98 -14.82 59.14
C THR A 56 2.07 -13.98 58.25
N LYS A 57 2.42 -13.80 56.98
CA LYS A 57 1.52 -13.19 55.99
C LYS A 57 0.27 -14.06 55.74
N ARG A 58 0.41 -15.38 55.59
CA ARG A 58 -0.70 -16.31 55.41
C ARG A 58 -1.62 -16.32 56.66
N LYS A 59 -1.08 -16.30 57.87
CA LYS A 59 -1.86 -16.21 59.11
C LYS A 59 -2.60 -14.88 59.27
N ARG A 60 -2.07 -13.76 58.72
CA ARG A 60 -2.78 -12.46 58.69
C ARG A 60 -3.90 -12.42 57.63
N GLN A 61 -3.84 -13.23 56.57
CA GLN A 61 -4.90 -13.39 55.59
C GLN A 61 -6.11 -14.21 56.11
N SER A 62 -5.95 -14.97 57.21
CA SER A 62 -6.99 -15.85 57.75
C SER A 62 -8.16 -15.10 58.42
N ASN A 63 -8.13 -13.77 58.48
CA ASN A 63 -9.18 -12.96 59.10
C ASN A 63 -10.07 -12.23 58.09
N LEU A 64 -9.91 -12.53 56.79
CA LEU A 64 -10.72 -11.95 55.72
C LEU A 64 -11.47 -13.05 54.98
N ALA A 65 -12.80 -13.02 55.01
CA ALA A 65 -13.63 -13.87 54.17
C ALA A 65 -14.13 -13.04 52.98
N ILE A 66 -13.92 -13.55 51.76
CA ILE A 66 -14.35 -12.95 50.52
C ILE A 66 -15.52 -13.77 49.97
N MET A 67 -16.65 -13.17 49.79
CA MET A 67 -17.89 -13.78 49.31
C MET A 67 -18.28 -13.13 47.99
N VAL A 68 -18.34 -13.90 46.93
CA VAL A 68 -18.63 -13.44 45.57
C VAL A 68 -19.98 -14.00 45.15
N LYS A 69 -20.85 -13.16 44.60
CA LYS A 69 -22.18 -13.56 44.13
C LYS A 69 -22.07 -14.23 42.77
N GLU A 70 -22.56 -15.46 42.69
CA GLU A 70 -22.66 -16.19 41.42
C GLU A 70 -23.95 -15.84 40.66
N ASP A 71 -24.04 -16.31 39.42
CA ASP A 71 -25.21 -16.13 38.54
C ASP A 71 -26.47 -16.80 39.11
N SER A 72 -26.32 -17.82 39.96
CA SER A 72 -27.44 -18.41 40.77
C SER A 72 -28.07 -17.44 41.77
N GLY A 73 -27.40 -16.35 42.09
CA GLY A 73 -27.78 -15.41 43.14
C GLY A 73 -27.18 -15.70 44.50
N ASP A 74 -26.48 -16.83 44.66
CA ASP A 74 -25.86 -17.26 45.91
C ASP A 74 -24.44 -16.67 46.05
N TYR A 75 -24.00 -16.51 47.30
CA TYR A 75 -22.63 -16.08 47.59
C TYR A 75 -21.75 -17.29 47.88
N VAL A 76 -20.66 -17.40 47.13
CA VAL A 76 -19.62 -18.43 47.31
C VAL A 76 -18.35 -17.82 47.87
N SER A 77 -17.59 -18.61 48.64
CA SER A 77 -16.29 -18.17 49.15
C SER A 77 -15.26 -18.08 48.03
N SER A 78 -14.46 -17.02 48.04
CA SER A 78 -13.35 -16.80 47.12
C SER A 78 -12.06 -16.54 47.89
N ASP A 79 -10.93 -17.00 47.33
CA ASP A 79 -9.61 -16.71 47.87
C ASP A 79 -8.99 -15.41 47.29
N VAL A 80 -9.72 -14.77 46.35
CA VAL A 80 -9.23 -13.58 45.63
C VAL A 80 -10.31 -12.49 45.72
N ILE A 81 -9.89 -11.24 45.94
CA ILE A 81 -10.74 -10.06 45.77
C ILE A 81 -11.08 -9.94 44.28
N PRO A 82 -12.38 -9.97 43.91
CA PRO A 82 -12.80 -9.96 42.53
C PRO A 82 -12.45 -8.63 41.87
N ARG A 83 -12.36 -8.62 40.54
CA ARG A 83 -12.01 -7.46 39.68
C ARG A 83 -13.03 -7.34 38.56
N GLY A 84 -13.11 -6.14 37.99
CA GLY A 84 -13.96 -5.88 36.82
C GLY A 84 -15.44 -5.91 37.13
N TYR A 85 -16.09 -7.05 37.01
CA TYR A 85 -17.56 -7.22 37.07
C TYR A 85 -18.20 -7.18 38.44
N TYR A 86 -17.48 -6.76 39.46
CA TYR A 86 -17.96 -6.84 40.81
C TYR A 86 -17.89 -5.49 41.52
N VAL A 87 -18.93 -5.22 42.33
CA VAL A 87 -18.98 -4.09 43.25
C VAL A 87 -19.04 -4.61 44.66
N LEU A 88 -18.40 -3.90 45.58
CA LEU A 88 -18.52 -4.22 47.01
C LEU A 88 -19.94 -3.95 47.49
N ASN A 89 -20.59 -4.95 48.06
CA ASN A 89 -21.88 -4.78 48.74
C ASN A 89 -21.64 -4.27 50.17
N GLU A 90 -21.61 -2.95 50.32
CA GLU A 90 -21.34 -2.30 51.61
C GLU A 90 -22.37 -2.67 52.68
N LYS A 91 -23.63 -2.96 52.29
CA LYS A 91 -24.70 -3.32 53.23
C LYS A 91 -24.52 -4.72 53.82
N LYS A 92 -23.94 -5.65 53.06
CA LYS A 92 -23.68 -7.02 53.52
C LYS A 92 -22.28 -7.19 54.11
N THR A 93 -21.33 -6.35 53.69
CA THR A 93 -19.96 -6.38 54.21
C THR A 93 -19.96 -6.01 55.70
N ILE A 94 -19.42 -6.90 56.54
CA ILE A 94 -19.41 -6.74 57.98
C ILE A 94 -18.02 -7.04 58.55
N CYS A 95 -17.60 -6.24 59.52
CA CYS A 95 -16.43 -6.47 60.36
C CYS A 95 -16.84 -6.61 61.81
N GLU A 96 -16.28 -7.59 62.53
CA GLU A 96 -16.73 -7.98 63.90
C GLU A 96 -16.41 -6.93 64.96
N ASN A 97 -15.30 -6.18 64.82
CA ASN A 97 -14.81 -5.23 65.81
C ASN A 97 -14.87 -3.76 65.34
N GLY A 98 -15.80 -3.45 64.44
CA GLY A 98 -16.06 -2.08 63.97
C GLY A 98 -15.14 -1.56 62.89
N GLY A 99 -14.32 -2.39 62.28
CA GLY A 99 -13.58 -2.08 61.06
C GLY A 99 -14.51 -1.74 59.90
N LYS A 100 -14.02 -0.95 58.95
CA LYS A 100 -14.77 -0.58 57.74
C LYS A 100 -13.91 -0.64 56.52
N VAL A 101 -14.49 -1.04 55.39
CA VAL A 101 -13.90 -0.82 54.07
C VAL A 101 -14.03 0.65 53.74
N VAL A 102 -12.91 1.32 53.42
CA VAL A 102 -12.86 2.74 53.08
C VAL A 102 -12.73 2.98 51.59
N SER A 103 -12.24 1.98 50.86
CA SER A 103 -12.15 2.04 49.40
C SER A 103 -12.09 0.64 48.80
N TYR A 104 -12.61 0.51 47.60
CA TYR A 104 -12.44 -0.66 46.75
C TYR A 104 -12.24 -0.17 45.29
N ASN A 105 -11.16 -0.60 44.69
CA ASN A 105 -10.89 -0.35 43.28
C ASN A 105 -11.11 -1.65 42.51
N ASN A 106 -12.22 -1.71 41.76
CA ASN A 106 -12.60 -2.90 41.02
C ASN A 106 -11.65 -3.26 39.87
N SER A 107 -10.96 -2.29 39.29
CA SER A 107 -10.00 -2.55 38.20
C SER A 107 -8.72 -3.24 38.68
N THR A 108 -8.27 -2.91 39.91
CA THR A 108 -7.04 -3.46 40.48
C THR A 108 -7.27 -4.53 41.53
N GLY A 109 -8.49 -4.65 42.05
CA GLY A 109 -8.83 -5.49 43.21
C GLY A 109 -8.22 -4.98 44.52
N GLN A 110 -7.74 -3.73 44.55
CA GLN A 110 -7.22 -3.13 45.77
C GLN A 110 -8.36 -2.71 46.70
N ILE A 111 -8.24 -3.05 47.95
CA ILE A 111 -9.22 -2.68 48.99
C ILE A 111 -8.52 -2.02 50.17
N GLY A 112 -9.07 -0.92 50.63
CA GLY A 112 -8.59 -0.18 51.78
C GLY A 112 -9.50 -0.38 53.01
N PHE A 113 -8.89 -0.57 54.17
CA PHE A 113 -9.59 -0.78 55.44
C PHE A 113 -9.20 0.27 56.45
N SER A 114 -10.15 0.60 57.34
CA SER A 114 -9.91 1.36 58.55
C SER A 114 -10.17 0.46 59.77
N PHE A 115 -9.11 0.15 60.53
CA PHE A 115 -9.18 -0.69 61.71
C PHE A 115 -8.60 0.01 62.95
N LEU A 116 -9.16 -0.31 64.13
CA LEU A 116 -8.54 -0.03 65.42
C LEU A 116 -8.25 -1.38 66.08
N GLY A 117 -7.06 -1.96 65.75
CA GLY A 117 -6.66 -3.29 66.26
C GLY A 117 -6.83 -4.41 65.20
N SER A 118 -7.01 -5.67 65.68
CA SER A 118 -7.30 -6.82 64.82
C SER A 118 -8.81 -6.99 64.63
N ASP A 119 -9.23 -7.18 63.39
CA ASP A 119 -10.65 -7.38 63.02
C ASP A 119 -10.83 -8.57 62.09
N ARG A 120 -12.03 -9.13 62.03
CA ARG A 120 -12.44 -10.13 61.06
C ARG A 120 -13.53 -9.50 60.19
N CYS A 121 -13.28 -9.48 58.88
CA CYS A 121 -14.23 -8.92 57.93
C CYS A 121 -14.71 -9.99 56.93
N SER A 122 -16.00 -10.01 56.70
CA SER A 122 -16.64 -10.72 55.58
C SER A 122 -17.00 -9.72 54.51
N LEU A 123 -16.33 -9.77 53.38
CA LEU A 123 -16.55 -8.89 52.24
C LEU A 123 -17.50 -9.57 51.28
N TYR A 124 -18.53 -8.87 50.87
CA TYR A 124 -19.49 -9.36 49.89
C TYR A 124 -19.38 -8.54 48.63
N PHE A 125 -19.27 -9.22 47.48
CA PHE A 125 -19.18 -8.60 46.18
C PHE A 125 -20.34 -9.05 45.31
N ASP A 126 -21.13 -8.08 44.83
CA ASP A 126 -22.21 -8.32 43.88
C ASP A 126 -21.67 -8.22 42.46
N LYS A 127 -22.12 -9.10 41.55
CA LYS A 127 -21.80 -9.02 40.13
C LYS A 127 -22.51 -7.81 39.53
N ILE A 128 -21.77 -7.02 38.77
CA ILE A 128 -22.33 -5.93 37.96
C ILE A 128 -23.05 -6.58 36.77
N ILE A 129 -24.33 -6.26 36.61
CA ILE A 129 -25.07 -6.64 35.41
C ILE A 129 -24.84 -5.53 34.40
N ASP A 130 -24.09 -5.84 33.37
CA ASP A 130 -23.89 -4.96 32.23
C ASP A 130 -25.02 -5.17 31.23
N THR A 131 -25.69 -4.08 30.89
CA THR A 131 -26.78 -4.06 29.90
C THR A 131 -26.47 -3.13 28.69
N GLU A 132 -25.29 -2.51 28.70
CA GLU A 132 -24.86 -1.67 27.60
C GLU A 132 -24.20 -2.53 26.54
N ASN A 133 -24.46 -2.21 25.28
CA ASN A 133 -23.81 -2.91 24.17
C ASN A 133 -22.42 -2.33 23.90
N PRO A 134 -21.44 -3.15 23.51
CA PRO A 134 -20.14 -2.65 23.04
C PRO A 134 -20.32 -1.77 21.80
N VAL A 135 -19.38 -0.86 21.56
CA VAL A 135 -19.46 0.12 20.48
C VAL A 135 -18.30 -0.08 19.49
N ILE A 136 -18.62 0.03 18.20
CA ILE A 136 -17.66 0.01 17.09
C ILE A 136 -17.47 1.46 16.60
N ASN A 137 -16.28 2.02 16.84
CA ASN A 137 -15.94 3.39 16.49
C ASN A 137 -14.93 3.43 15.34
N ASN A 138 -14.92 4.52 14.56
CA ASN A 138 -13.90 4.80 13.53
C ASN A 138 -13.69 3.61 12.57
N LEU A 139 -14.77 2.95 12.19
CA LEU A 139 -14.70 1.89 11.19
C LEU A 139 -14.24 2.47 9.85
N THR A 140 -13.11 2.00 9.35
CA THR A 140 -12.57 2.37 8.04
C THR A 140 -12.17 1.14 7.25
N VAL A 141 -12.34 1.24 5.93
CA VAL A 141 -11.97 0.19 4.97
C VAL A 141 -10.99 0.79 3.99
N ASN A 142 -9.80 0.22 3.93
CA ASN A 142 -8.78 0.60 2.97
C ASN A 142 -8.33 -0.66 2.22
N ASP A 143 -8.79 -0.81 0.99
CA ASP A 143 -8.67 -2.02 0.18
C ASP A 143 -9.25 -3.25 0.92
N THR A 144 -8.37 -4.16 1.32
CA THR A 144 -8.68 -5.38 2.05
C THR A 144 -8.48 -5.24 3.56
N THR A 145 -7.98 -4.08 4.01
CA THR A 145 -7.70 -3.81 5.43
C THR A 145 -8.85 -3.05 6.07
N ILE A 146 -9.37 -3.60 7.13
CA ILE A 146 -10.46 -3.02 7.92
C ILE A 146 -9.89 -2.63 9.28
N THR A 147 -10.07 -1.38 9.68
CA THR A 147 -9.69 -0.91 11.00
C THR A 147 -10.89 -0.33 11.75
N ALA A 148 -10.94 -0.53 13.06
CA ALA A 148 -11.95 0.05 13.95
C ALA A 148 -11.40 0.14 15.37
N ILE A 149 -12.08 0.93 16.23
CA ILE A 149 -11.86 0.94 17.67
C ILE A 149 -13.10 0.35 18.33
N LEU A 150 -12.93 -0.82 18.95
CA LEU A 150 -13.97 -1.49 19.72
C LEU A 150 -13.88 -1.01 21.16
N THR A 151 -14.99 -0.59 21.75
CA THR A 151 -15.03 -0.11 23.14
C THR A 151 -16.21 -0.69 23.89
N ASP A 152 -16.07 -0.80 25.21
CA ASP A 152 -17.10 -1.24 26.12
C ASP A 152 -16.94 -0.54 27.46
N ASN A 153 -18.05 -0.34 28.19
CA ASN A 153 -18.04 0.34 29.48
C ASN A 153 -17.41 -0.51 30.60
N ILE A 154 -17.45 -1.84 30.48
CA ILE A 154 -16.92 -2.78 31.48
C ILE A 154 -15.80 -3.64 30.91
N GLU A 155 -16.09 -4.53 29.93
CA GLU A 155 -15.06 -5.38 29.32
C GLU A 155 -15.52 -6.05 28.01
N LEU A 156 -14.73 -5.90 26.96
CA LEU A 156 -14.85 -6.65 25.72
C LEU A 156 -14.47 -8.13 25.94
N SER A 157 -15.13 -9.05 25.26
CA SER A 157 -14.78 -10.48 25.30
C SER A 157 -14.43 -11.08 23.95
N GLY A 158 -14.90 -10.49 22.83
CA GLY A 158 -14.58 -11.02 21.52
C GLY A 158 -15.11 -10.19 20.37
N TYR A 159 -14.49 -10.40 19.20
CA TYR A 159 -15.03 -9.98 17.91
C TYR A 159 -15.08 -11.14 16.93
N GLY A 160 -15.90 -11.03 15.92
CA GLY A 160 -15.98 -11.99 14.83
C GLY A 160 -16.43 -11.35 13.53
N ILE A 161 -16.24 -12.04 12.43
CA ILE A 161 -16.61 -11.60 11.08
C ILE A 161 -17.72 -12.50 10.56
N SER A 162 -18.78 -11.89 10.04
CA SER A 162 -19.91 -12.58 9.42
C SER A 162 -20.22 -11.96 8.05
N THR A 163 -20.81 -12.71 7.16
CA THR A 163 -21.40 -12.21 5.92
C THR A 163 -22.85 -11.76 6.10
N SER A 164 -23.35 -11.74 7.34
CA SER A 164 -24.72 -11.34 7.69
C SER A 164 -24.72 -10.44 8.92
N ASN A 165 -25.60 -9.43 8.93
CA ASN A 165 -25.85 -8.59 10.10
C ASN A 165 -26.88 -9.19 11.07
N THR A 166 -27.47 -10.34 10.73
CA THR A 166 -28.49 -11.03 11.56
C THR A 166 -28.03 -12.41 12.03
N VAL A 167 -26.94 -12.94 11.45
CA VAL A 167 -26.37 -14.24 11.81
C VAL A 167 -24.98 -14.02 12.39
N GLU A 168 -24.80 -14.46 13.62
CA GLU A 168 -23.54 -14.33 14.34
C GLU A 168 -22.39 -15.08 13.65
N PRO A 169 -21.13 -14.62 13.88
CA PRO A 169 -19.95 -15.31 13.37
C PRO A 169 -19.86 -16.75 13.88
N LEU A 170 -19.43 -17.68 13.02
CA LEU A 170 -19.15 -19.07 13.40
C LEU A 170 -17.95 -19.19 14.37
N SER A 171 -17.06 -18.21 14.35
CA SER A 171 -15.88 -18.16 15.21
C SER A 171 -15.70 -16.75 15.78
N TRP A 172 -15.23 -16.70 17.03
CA TRP A 172 -14.94 -15.47 17.75
C TRP A 172 -13.45 -15.41 18.11
N THR A 173 -12.83 -14.27 17.83
CA THR A 173 -11.49 -13.97 18.32
C THR A 173 -11.61 -13.33 19.69
N SER A 174 -11.00 -13.94 20.70
CA SER A 174 -11.04 -13.43 22.08
C SER A 174 -10.19 -12.16 22.21
N ILE A 175 -10.77 -11.16 22.86
CA ILE A 175 -10.13 -9.90 23.24
C ILE A 175 -10.52 -9.58 24.68
N SER A 176 -9.87 -8.61 25.31
CA SER A 176 -10.16 -8.20 26.69
C SER A 176 -9.84 -6.72 26.90
N GLY A 177 -10.35 -6.15 28.00
CA GLY A 177 -10.23 -4.74 28.33
C GLY A 177 -11.37 -3.90 27.79
N THR A 178 -11.40 -2.62 28.14
CA THR A 178 -12.46 -1.68 27.74
C THR A 178 -12.28 -1.07 26.37
N SER A 179 -11.14 -1.32 25.71
CA SER A 179 -10.84 -0.82 24.35
C SER A 179 -9.93 -1.76 23.62
N TYR A 180 -10.17 -1.95 22.31
CA TYR A 180 -9.36 -2.77 21.41
C TYR A 180 -9.25 -2.13 20.03
N ASN A 181 -8.02 -1.96 19.51
CA ASN A 181 -7.78 -1.48 18.16
C ASN A 181 -7.82 -2.65 17.19
N LEU A 182 -8.90 -2.75 16.43
CA LEU A 182 -9.07 -3.76 15.40
C LEU A 182 -8.27 -3.37 14.17
N ASN A 183 -7.50 -4.32 13.63
CA ASN A 183 -6.82 -4.23 12.33
C ASN A 183 -6.81 -5.63 11.72
N ILE A 184 -7.64 -5.84 10.70
CA ILE A 184 -7.81 -7.14 10.04
C ILE A 184 -7.74 -6.98 8.52
N THR A 185 -7.31 -8.03 7.83
CA THR A 185 -7.28 -8.08 6.38
C THR A 185 -8.22 -9.18 5.89
N ILE A 186 -9.15 -8.83 4.97
CA ILE A 186 -10.03 -9.77 4.29
C ILE A 186 -9.76 -9.66 2.79
N THR A 187 -9.20 -10.71 2.21
CA THR A 187 -8.79 -10.73 0.78
C THR A 187 -9.87 -11.23 -0.17
N THR A 188 -10.95 -11.79 0.38
CA THR A 188 -12.07 -12.31 -0.42
C THR A 188 -13.12 -11.22 -0.58
N GLU A 189 -13.63 -11.07 -1.82
CA GLU A 189 -14.75 -10.17 -2.09
C GLU A 189 -16.01 -10.61 -1.37
N GLY A 190 -16.86 -9.65 -1.09
CA GLY A 190 -18.15 -9.88 -0.48
C GLY A 190 -18.54 -8.82 0.51
N THR A 191 -19.72 -9.01 1.03
CA THR A 191 -20.29 -8.17 2.08
C THR A 191 -19.98 -8.79 3.43
N TYR A 192 -19.43 -7.99 4.32
CA TYR A 192 -19.00 -8.41 5.65
C TYR A 192 -19.56 -7.50 6.71
N TYR A 193 -19.63 -8.03 7.94
CA TYR A 193 -20.02 -7.35 9.16
C TYR A 193 -19.09 -7.76 10.28
N ILE A 194 -18.64 -6.80 11.07
CA ILE A 194 -17.91 -7.04 12.31
C ILE A 194 -18.93 -7.13 13.42
N TRP A 195 -18.89 -8.23 14.14
CA TRP A 195 -19.62 -8.42 15.38
C TRP A 195 -18.66 -8.25 16.55
N VAL A 196 -19.09 -7.54 17.56
CA VAL A 196 -18.36 -7.41 18.82
C VAL A 196 -19.26 -7.82 19.96
N LYS A 197 -18.70 -8.48 20.95
CA LYS A 197 -19.40 -8.86 22.18
C LYS A 197 -18.58 -8.48 23.40
N ASP A 198 -19.29 -8.14 24.47
CA ASP A 198 -18.74 -8.00 25.80
C ASP A 198 -18.75 -9.33 26.56
N SER A 199 -18.29 -9.31 27.78
CA SER A 199 -18.25 -10.48 28.65
C SER A 199 -19.58 -10.74 29.36
N SER A 200 -20.54 -9.81 29.32
CA SER A 200 -21.90 -10.00 29.79
C SER A 200 -22.83 -10.61 28.74
N GLY A 201 -22.33 -10.70 27.47
CA GLY A 201 -23.06 -11.30 26.36
C GLY A 201 -23.81 -10.30 25.49
N ASN A 202 -23.73 -8.98 25.79
CA ASN A 202 -24.28 -7.95 24.90
C ASN A 202 -23.46 -7.88 23.61
N LYS A 203 -24.08 -7.48 22.50
CA LYS A 203 -23.46 -7.53 21.17
C LYS A 203 -23.83 -6.33 20.35
N THR A 204 -22.90 -5.94 19.48
CA THR A 204 -23.10 -4.95 18.42
C THR A 204 -22.58 -5.49 17.09
N VAL A 205 -23.26 -5.13 16.03
CA VAL A 205 -22.83 -5.40 14.65
C VAL A 205 -22.50 -4.08 13.96
N SER A 206 -21.46 -4.07 13.13
CA SER A 206 -21.06 -2.91 12.35
C SER A 206 -22.07 -2.57 11.24
N ASP A 207 -21.91 -1.40 10.65
CA ASP A 207 -22.41 -1.11 9.32
C ASP A 207 -21.85 -2.09 8.29
N ILE A 208 -22.45 -2.09 7.10
CA ILE A 208 -22.05 -2.92 5.97
C ILE A 208 -20.61 -2.60 5.55
N ILE A 209 -19.80 -3.63 5.38
CA ILE A 209 -18.44 -3.57 4.84
C ILE A 209 -18.49 -4.30 3.50
N ASP A 210 -18.45 -3.55 2.42
CA ASP A 210 -18.50 -4.11 1.08
C ASP A 210 -17.09 -4.09 0.47
N LEU A 211 -16.52 -5.28 0.32
CA LEU A 211 -15.22 -5.49 -0.31
C LEU A 211 -15.43 -5.89 -1.77
N GLU A 212 -15.66 -4.89 -2.60
CA GLU A 212 -15.79 -5.10 -4.02
C GLU A 212 -14.44 -5.02 -4.73
N LYS A 213 -14.32 -5.78 -5.82
CA LYS A 213 -13.14 -5.80 -6.67
C LYS A 213 -12.90 -4.45 -7.32
N LYS A 214 -11.73 -3.88 -7.09
CA LYS A 214 -11.29 -2.69 -7.84
C LYS A 214 -10.97 -3.07 -9.28
N GLY A 215 -11.10 -2.12 -10.18
CA GLY A 215 -10.91 -2.36 -11.62
C GLY A 215 -9.54 -2.94 -11.96
N TYR A 216 -8.47 -2.48 -11.31
CA TYR A 216 -7.13 -3.03 -11.54
C TYR A 216 -7.01 -4.50 -11.10
N GLN A 217 -7.70 -4.93 -10.05
CA GLN A 217 -7.73 -6.32 -9.60
C GLN A 217 -8.43 -7.21 -10.63
N THR A 218 -9.54 -6.73 -11.21
CA THR A 218 -10.24 -7.41 -12.30
C THR A 218 -9.30 -7.61 -13.50
N ILE A 219 -8.56 -6.57 -13.91
CA ILE A 219 -7.59 -6.68 -15.01
C ILE A 219 -6.50 -7.69 -14.70
N LEU A 220 -5.92 -7.66 -13.48
CA LEU A 220 -4.86 -8.59 -13.07
C LEU A 220 -5.34 -10.04 -13.13
N ILE A 221 -6.51 -10.35 -12.57
CA ILE A 221 -7.06 -11.70 -12.56
C ILE A 221 -7.34 -12.19 -13.99
N ASN A 222 -7.98 -11.37 -14.83
CA ASN A 222 -8.28 -11.71 -16.22
C ASN A 222 -7.02 -11.98 -17.07
N ASN A 223 -5.85 -11.47 -16.63
CA ASN A 223 -4.57 -11.61 -17.32
C ASN A 223 -3.52 -12.43 -16.53
N GLY A 224 -3.92 -13.04 -15.45
CA GLY A 224 -3.08 -13.81 -14.52
C GLY A 224 -2.92 -15.30 -14.87
N GLY A 225 -3.09 -15.71 -16.13
CA GLY A 225 -2.87 -17.10 -16.54
C GLY A 225 -3.85 -18.11 -15.93
N GLY A 226 -5.11 -17.70 -15.69
CA GLY A 226 -6.13 -18.53 -15.05
C GLY A 226 -6.17 -18.40 -13.52
N ALA A 227 -5.48 -17.40 -12.98
CA ALA A 227 -5.54 -17.10 -11.55
C ALA A 227 -6.96 -16.69 -11.11
N THR A 228 -7.33 -17.10 -9.91
CA THR A 228 -8.63 -16.75 -9.30
C THR A 228 -8.50 -15.69 -8.20
N THR A 229 -7.26 -15.36 -7.82
CA THR A 229 -6.95 -14.32 -6.83
C THR A 229 -5.94 -13.33 -7.38
N VAL A 230 -5.92 -12.12 -6.83
CA VAL A 230 -4.98 -11.05 -7.21
C VAL A 230 -3.53 -11.50 -6.97
N ASP A 231 -3.24 -12.10 -5.82
CA ASP A 231 -1.88 -12.54 -5.48
C ASP A 231 -1.37 -13.64 -6.43
N ALA A 232 -2.23 -14.59 -6.81
CA ALA A 232 -1.87 -15.61 -7.77
C ALA A 232 -1.60 -15.00 -9.16
N ALA A 233 -2.40 -14.02 -9.59
CA ALA A 233 -2.21 -13.29 -10.83
C ALA A 233 -0.90 -12.49 -10.83
N ILE A 234 -0.59 -11.77 -9.75
CA ILE A 234 0.66 -11.03 -9.57
C ILE A 234 1.85 -11.99 -9.64
N ASN A 235 1.80 -13.11 -8.93
CA ASN A 235 2.89 -14.10 -8.92
C ASN A 235 3.12 -14.69 -10.31
N TYR A 236 2.05 -15.00 -11.06
CA TYR A 236 2.13 -15.45 -12.44
C TYR A 236 2.80 -14.40 -13.34
N ILE A 237 2.35 -13.13 -13.28
CA ILE A 237 2.88 -12.04 -14.10
C ILE A 237 4.36 -11.78 -13.79
N LYS A 238 4.72 -11.69 -12.51
CA LYS A 238 6.13 -11.50 -12.08
C LYS A 238 7.01 -12.69 -12.43
N GLY A 239 6.49 -13.89 -12.40
CA GLY A 239 7.19 -15.12 -12.78
C GLY A 239 7.65 -15.18 -14.24
N LYS A 240 7.07 -14.35 -15.12
CA LYS A 240 7.48 -14.26 -16.54
C LYS A 240 8.83 -13.57 -16.74
N GLY A 241 9.31 -12.82 -15.74
CA GLY A 241 10.55 -12.07 -15.81
C GLY A 241 10.49 -10.86 -16.74
N ILE A 242 11.63 -10.44 -17.26
CA ILE A 242 11.77 -9.26 -18.13
C ILE A 242 11.86 -9.72 -19.59
N PRO A 243 10.98 -9.22 -20.48
CA PRO A 243 11.05 -9.59 -21.90
C PRO A 243 12.22 -8.89 -22.60
N SER A 244 12.62 -9.41 -23.76
CA SER A 244 13.58 -8.70 -24.61
C SER A 244 12.94 -7.51 -25.30
N PHE A 245 13.57 -6.35 -25.20
CA PHE A 245 13.14 -5.12 -25.90
C PHE A 245 13.93 -4.84 -27.18
N SER A 246 14.78 -5.77 -27.61
CA SER A 246 15.51 -5.71 -28.90
C SER A 246 14.71 -6.37 -30.03
N ILE A 247 13.61 -7.03 -29.74
CA ILE A 247 12.78 -7.72 -30.71
C ILE A 247 11.31 -7.28 -30.56
N VAL A 248 10.58 -7.29 -31.69
CA VAL A 248 9.14 -6.99 -31.70
C VAL A 248 8.34 -8.11 -31.05
N SER A 249 7.19 -7.75 -30.47
CA SER A 249 6.21 -8.68 -29.93
C SER A 249 5.02 -8.79 -30.89
N THR A 250 4.85 -9.96 -31.50
CA THR A 250 3.81 -10.21 -32.52
C THR A 250 2.68 -11.14 -32.06
N THR A 251 2.80 -11.69 -30.86
CA THR A 251 1.78 -12.55 -30.23
C THR A 251 1.20 -11.88 -28.99
N ASN A 252 0.08 -12.40 -28.49
CA ASN A 252 -0.44 -11.96 -27.20
C ASN A 252 0.45 -12.50 -26.08
N GLU A 253 1.31 -11.66 -25.55
CA GLU A 253 2.17 -11.99 -24.42
C GLU A 253 1.50 -11.65 -23.05
N GLY A 254 0.33 -11.00 -23.04
CA GLY A 254 -0.38 -10.59 -21.82
C GLY A 254 0.36 -9.50 -21.04
N MET A 255 0.40 -9.63 -19.73
CA MET A 255 1.01 -8.63 -18.85
C MET A 255 2.39 -9.03 -18.35
N TYR A 256 3.24 -8.01 -18.11
CA TYR A 256 4.54 -8.08 -17.46
C TYR A 256 4.60 -7.06 -16.32
N ALA A 257 5.56 -7.20 -15.42
CA ALA A 257 5.79 -6.28 -14.32
C ALA A 257 7.05 -5.43 -14.53
N ALA A 258 7.00 -4.17 -14.12
CA ALA A 258 8.15 -3.27 -14.04
C ALA A 258 7.88 -2.22 -12.96
N GLU A 259 8.95 -1.68 -12.33
CA GLU A 259 8.80 -0.61 -11.36
C GLU A 259 8.53 0.73 -12.04
N ASP A 260 7.57 1.52 -11.50
CA ASP A 260 7.37 2.92 -11.84
C ASP A 260 7.65 3.82 -10.61
N ASP A 261 7.33 5.10 -10.70
CA ASP A 261 7.56 6.06 -9.60
C ASP A 261 6.71 5.81 -8.35
N LEU A 262 5.68 4.95 -8.44
CA LEU A 262 4.67 4.71 -7.40
C LEU A 262 4.65 3.25 -6.92
N GLY A 263 5.50 2.39 -7.46
CA GLY A 263 5.61 0.98 -7.11
C GLY A 263 5.65 0.03 -8.30
N THR A 264 5.26 -1.21 -8.11
CA THR A 264 5.22 -2.20 -9.20
C THR A 264 4.03 -1.94 -10.12
N SER A 265 4.32 -1.62 -11.37
CA SER A 265 3.38 -1.43 -12.47
C SER A 265 3.26 -2.72 -13.30
N TYR A 266 2.07 -2.96 -13.88
CA TYR A 266 1.80 -4.13 -14.72
C TYR A 266 1.35 -3.66 -16.10
N TYR A 267 2.13 -3.94 -17.15
CA TYR A 267 1.92 -3.44 -18.50
C TYR A 267 1.61 -4.54 -19.51
N PHE A 268 0.79 -4.22 -20.51
CA PHE A 268 0.46 -5.11 -21.60
C PHE A 268 1.51 -5.14 -22.69
N ARG A 269 1.76 -6.33 -23.28
CA ARG A 269 2.73 -6.53 -24.37
C ARG A 269 2.18 -7.41 -25.48
N GLY A 270 2.42 -6.98 -26.73
CA GLY A 270 2.15 -7.74 -27.95
C GLY A 270 0.74 -7.60 -28.50
N ALA A 271 0.26 -8.65 -29.15
CA ALA A 271 -1.05 -8.70 -29.83
C ALA A 271 -2.20 -8.94 -28.86
N VAL A 272 -2.32 -8.07 -27.88
CA VAL A 272 -3.33 -8.15 -26.82
C VAL A 272 -4.71 -7.81 -27.37
N ASN A 273 -5.76 -8.55 -26.98
CA ASN A 273 -7.13 -8.38 -27.43
C ASN A 273 -8.17 -8.21 -26.32
N ASN A 274 -7.73 -8.16 -25.06
CA ASN A 274 -8.58 -8.07 -23.85
C ASN A 274 -8.19 -6.88 -22.94
N ASN A 275 -7.80 -5.76 -23.53
CA ASN A 275 -7.48 -4.53 -22.83
C ASN A 275 -8.28 -3.32 -23.35
N TRP A 276 -9.48 -3.56 -23.89
CA TRP A 276 -10.40 -2.52 -24.32
C TRP A 276 -11.19 -1.94 -23.15
N VAL A 277 -11.33 -0.59 -23.14
CA VAL A 277 -12.12 0.15 -22.15
C VAL A 277 -13.03 1.13 -22.88
N LYS A 278 -14.25 1.28 -22.43
CA LYS A 278 -15.20 2.32 -22.81
C LYS A 278 -15.33 3.30 -21.66
N PHE A 279 -14.95 4.57 -21.87
CA PHE A 279 -15.00 5.58 -20.82
C PHE A 279 -15.06 7.00 -21.38
N GLY A 280 -16.03 7.78 -20.90
CA GLY A 280 -16.27 9.16 -21.32
C GLY A 280 -16.87 9.29 -22.73
N LYS A 281 -17.22 10.53 -23.08
CA LYS A 281 -17.80 10.88 -24.39
C LYS A 281 -17.07 12.07 -24.98
N ASP A 282 -17.03 12.12 -26.33
CA ASP A 282 -16.54 13.28 -27.05
C ASP A 282 -17.56 14.43 -27.02
N ARG A 283 -17.20 15.57 -27.61
CA ARG A 283 -18.08 16.75 -27.72
C ARG A 283 -19.38 16.51 -28.47
N SER A 284 -19.46 15.47 -29.30
CA SER A 284 -20.62 15.09 -30.09
C SER A 284 -21.49 14.06 -29.36
N GLY A 285 -21.11 13.63 -28.19
CA GLY A 285 -21.79 12.62 -27.37
C GLY A 285 -21.46 11.18 -27.73
N ASN A 286 -20.49 10.94 -28.62
CA ASN A 286 -20.04 9.59 -28.95
C ASN A 286 -19.20 9.00 -27.81
N GLU A 287 -19.41 7.71 -27.52
CA GLU A 287 -18.60 6.96 -26.57
C GLU A 287 -17.13 6.94 -27.01
N ILE A 288 -16.20 7.10 -26.07
CA ILE A 288 -14.77 7.00 -26.34
C ILE A 288 -14.28 5.61 -25.93
N TYR A 289 -13.52 4.98 -26.83
CA TYR A 289 -12.86 3.69 -26.62
C TYR A 289 -11.36 3.89 -26.43
N TRP A 290 -10.82 3.15 -25.49
CA TRP A 290 -9.42 3.24 -25.05
C TRP A 290 -8.78 1.87 -25.04
N ARG A 291 -7.43 1.84 -25.04
CA ARG A 291 -6.64 0.63 -24.74
C ARG A 291 -5.91 0.83 -23.42
N ILE A 292 -5.96 -0.16 -22.54
CA ILE A 292 -5.15 -0.15 -21.32
C ILE A 292 -3.70 -0.32 -21.73
N ILE A 293 -2.84 0.62 -21.28
CA ILE A 293 -1.39 0.53 -21.40
C ILE A 293 -0.84 -0.30 -20.25
N ARG A 294 -1.19 0.10 -19.03
CA ARG A 294 -0.72 -0.51 -17.78
C ARG A 294 -1.60 -0.16 -16.58
N ILE A 295 -1.44 -0.94 -15.54
CA ILE A 295 -1.82 -0.57 -14.19
C ILE A 295 -0.59 0.09 -13.57
N ASN A 296 -0.70 1.32 -13.06
CA ASN A 296 0.37 2.04 -12.37
C ASN A 296 0.66 1.40 -11.00
N GLY A 297 1.81 1.73 -10.40
CA GLY A 297 2.21 1.18 -9.10
C GLY A 297 1.26 1.50 -7.93
N ASP A 298 0.42 2.54 -8.06
CA ASP A 298 -0.64 2.89 -7.11
C ASP A 298 -2.01 2.24 -7.39
N GLY A 299 -2.08 1.37 -8.41
CA GLY A 299 -3.32 0.70 -8.84
C GLY A 299 -4.21 1.52 -9.78
N SER A 300 -3.88 2.77 -10.10
CA SER A 300 -4.58 3.53 -11.14
C SER A 300 -4.33 2.94 -12.52
N ILE A 301 -5.30 3.10 -13.46
CA ILE A 301 -5.27 2.40 -14.75
C ILE A 301 -4.98 3.40 -15.85
N ARG A 302 -3.82 3.26 -16.51
CA ARG A 302 -3.38 4.14 -17.60
C ARG A 302 -3.90 3.66 -18.93
N ILE A 303 -4.62 4.54 -19.64
CA ILE A 303 -5.31 4.23 -20.90
C ILE A 303 -4.98 5.24 -21.99
N ILE A 304 -4.92 4.78 -23.25
CA ILE A 304 -4.64 5.58 -24.45
C ILE A 304 -5.86 5.59 -25.37
N TYR A 305 -6.18 6.74 -25.92
CA TYR A 305 -7.25 6.94 -26.88
C TYR A 305 -7.13 6.01 -28.09
N SER A 306 -8.24 5.38 -28.49
CA SER A 306 -8.33 4.45 -29.61
C SER A 306 -9.53 4.73 -30.54
N GLY A 307 -10.23 5.85 -30.34
CA GLY A 307 -11.33 6.29 -31.22
C GLY A 307 -12.68 6.35 -30.56
N THR A 308 -13.69 6.67 -31.37
CA THR A 308 -15.12 6.68 -30.99
C THR A 308 -15.92 5.56 -31.66
N THR A 309 -15.26 4.70 -32.42
CA THR A 309 -15.86 3.49 -33.01
C THR A 309 -15.61 2.29 -32.09
N ALA A 310 -16.69 1.56 -31.77
CA ALA A 310 -16.57 0.34 -31.00
C ALA A 310 -15.69 -0.70 -31.70
N PRO A 311 -14.82 -1.42 -30.96
CA PRO A 311 -14.08 -2.55 -31.52
C PRO A 311 -15.04 -3.65 -31.98
N ASN A 312 -14.60 -4.50 -32.90
CA ASN A 312 -15.31 -5.66 -33.39
C ASN A 312 -14.35 -6.85 -33.60
N SER A 313 -14.82 -7.97 -34.09
CA SER A 313 -14.00 -9.16 -34.27
C SER A 313 -12.75 -8.93 -35.13
N SER A 314 -12.84 -8.07 -36.16
CA SER A 314 -11.70 -7.77 -37.04
C SER A 314 -10.73 -6.73 -36.47
N THR A 315 -11.17 -5.94 -35.47
CA THR A 315 -10.36 -4.91 -34.81
C THR A 315 -10.05 -5.25 -33.35
N SER A 316 -10.29 -6.50 -32.95
CA SER A 316 -10.13 -6.97 -31.57
C SER A 316 -8.74 -6.69 -30.99
N THR A 317 -7.69 -6.93 -31.78
CA THR A 317 -6.29 -6.69 -31.38
C THR A 317 -5.81 -5.31 -31.81
N VAL A 318 -6.09 -4.91 -33.07
CA VAL A 318 -5.56 -3.70 -33.69
C VAL A 318 -6.71 -2.88 -34.27
N MET A 319 -6.81 -1.62 -33.88
CA MET A 319 -7.69 -0.62 -34.49
C MET A 319 -6.84 0.31 -35.35
N THR A 320 -7.19 0.46 -36.63
CA THR A 320 -6.41 1.23 -37.60
C THR A 320 -7.17 2.43 -38.17
N GLY A 321 -6.45 3.37 -38.73
CA GLY A 321 -6.98 4.51 -39.42
C GLY A 321 -7.04 5.81 -38.61
N ILE A 322 -7.38 6.89 -39.25
CA ILE A 322 -7.36 8.25 -38.68
C ILE A 322 -8.32 8.44 -37.49
N GLY A 323 -9.36 7.61 -37.38
CA GLY A 323 -10.27 7.62 -36.23
C GLY A 323 -9.62 7.22 -34.91
N THR A 324 -8.40 6.64 -34.92
CA THR A 324 -7.65 6.26 -33.71
C THR A 324 -6.91 7.42 -33.04
N GLN A 325 -7.04 8.62 -33.58
CA GLN A 325 -6.40 9.85 -33.09
C GLN A 325 -7.42 11.00 -33.06
N ILE A 326 -7.20 12.00 -32.22
CA ILE A 326 -8.11 13.16 -32.08
C ILE A 326 -7.87 14.23 -33.16
N GLY A 327 -6.82 14.09 -33.94
CA GLY A 327 -6.35 14.99 -34.97
C GLY A 327 -4.85 14.87 -35.16
N THR A 328 -4.27 15.81 -35.90
CA THR A 328 -2.81 15.90 -36.12
C THR A 328 -2.26 17.22 -35.64
N SER A 329 -0.95 17.27 -35.33
CA SER A 329 -0.24 18.49 -34.92
C SER A 329 1.27 18.29 -35.07
N PRO A 330 2.06 19.34 -35.31
CA PRO A 330 3.47 19.30 -34.95
C PRO A 330 3.58 19.13 -33.42
N PHE A 331 4.65 18.52 -32.94
CA PHE A 331 4.91 18.45 -31.50
C PHE A 331 5.09 19.88 -30.93
N ASN A 332 5.95 20.67 -31.62
CA ASN A 332 6.12 22.09 -31.30
C ASN A 332 6.33 22.92 -32.58
N SER A 333 5.65 24.03 -32.69
CA SER A 333 5.84 25.00 -33.80
C SER A 333 7.15 25.77 -33.70
N SER A 334 7.76 25.83 -32.52
CA SER A 334 9.11 26.35 -32.29
C SER A 334 10.15 25.23 -32.45
N TYR A 335 11.32 25.50 -33.04
CA TYR A 335 12.19 24.42 -33.54
C TYR A 335 13.70 24.69 -33.51
N ASN A 336 14.17 25.81 -33.00
CA ASN A 336 15.58 26.20 -33.06
C ASN A 336 16.26 26.21 -31.67
N ASN A 337 15.69 25.56 -30.70
CA ASN A 337 16.21 25.48 -29.35
C ASN A 337 16.02 24.07 -28.76
N PRO A 338 17.01 23.53 -28.03
CA PRO A 338 16.89 22.21 -27.41
C PRO A 338 15.74 22.05 -26.43
N SER A 339 15.24 23.13 -25.81
CA SER A 339 14.11 23.10 -24.91
C SER A 339 12.77 22.75 -25.56
N TYR A 340 12.66 22.86 -26.89
CA TYR A 340 11.40 22.67 -27.63
C TYR A 340 10.95 21.20 -27.81
N VAL A 341 11.69 20.25 -27.29
CA VAL A 341 11.28 18.86 -27.07
C VAL A 341 10.34 18.73 -25.85
N GLY A 342 10.17 19.81 -25.08
CA GLY A 342 9.35 19.80 -23.87
C GLY A 342 7.85 19.78 -24.17
N TYR A 343 7.09 18.89 -23.50
CA TYR A 343 5.64 18.94 -23.49
C TYR A 343 5.14 20.30 -22.96
N MET A 344 5.83 20.84 -21.96
CA MET A 344 5.93 22.27 -21.66
C MET A 344 7.40 22.66 -21.58
N PHE A 345 7.72 23.90 -21.89
CA PHE A 345 9.10 24.37 -21.96
C PHE A 345 9.27 25.81 -21.47
N THR A 346 10.48 26.19 -21.12
CA THR A 346 10.98 27.56 -21.04
C THR A 346 12.21 27.62 -21.94
N GLU A 347 12.25 28.56 -22.88
CA GLU A 347 13.33 28.64 -23.85
C GLU A 347 14.71 28.69 -23.18
N GLY A 348 15.62 27.85 -23.64
CA GLY A 348 16.98 27.74 -23.12
C GLY A 348 17.13 26.97 -21.80
N GLN A 349 16.04 26.56 -21.17
CA GLN A 349 16.05 25.74 -19.95
C GLN A 349 15.76 24.27 -20.26
N GLN A 350 16.50 23.37 -19.65
CA GLN A 350 16.32 21.94 -19.82
C GLN A 350 14.94 21.46 -19.32
N HIS A 351 14.55 21.89 -18.14
CA HIS A 351 13.34 21.42 -17.44
C HIS A 351 12.28 22.52 -17.23
N GLY A 352 12.29 23.56 -18.06
CA GLY A 352 11.32 24.66 -17.95
C GLY A 352 9.89 24.25 -18.26
N THR A 353 8.90 24.96 -17.71
CA THR A 353 7.46 24.64 -17.82
C THR A 353 6.59 25.86 -18.06
N SER A 354 7.15 27.02 -18.47
CA SER A 354 6.39 28.27 -18.60
C SER A 354 5.45 28.32 -19.80
N THR A 355 5.70 27.53 -20.84
CA THR A 355 4.99 27.59 -22.12
C THR A 355 4.54 26.20 -22.54
N SER A 356 3.29 26.05 -22.96
CA SER A 356 2.77 24.81 -23.53
C SER A 356 3.29 24.63 -24.97
N SER A 357 3.69 23.41 -25.32
CA SER A 357 3.97 23.03 -26.72
C SER A 357 2.69 23.09 -27.56
N THR A 358 2.85 23.03 -28.89
CA THR A 358 1.71 23.03 -29.82
C THR A 358 0.82 21.82 -29.60
N ILE A 359 1.41 20.63 -29.43
CA ILE A 359 0.66 19.38 -29.19
C ILE A 359 -0.09 19.42 -27.85
N LYS A 360 0.55 19.94 -26.79
CA LYS A 360 -0.15 20.10 -25.49
C LYS A 360 -1.36 21.00 -25.62
N THR A 361 -1.25 22.12 -26.32
CA THR A 361 -2.36 23.03 -26.56
C THR A 361 -3.50 22.34 -27.32
N ALA A 362 -3.17 21.51 -28.32
CA ALA A 362 -4.16 20.73 -29.07
C ALA A 362 -4.88 19.70 -28.18
N ILE A 363 -4.15 19.00 -27.33
CA ILE A 363 -4.69 18.03 -26.37
C ILE A 363 -5.61 18.71 -25.34
N ASP A 364 -5.19 19.83 -24.75
CA ASP A 364 -5.97 20.59 -23.78
C ASP A 364 -7.28 21.12 -24.42
N ASN A 365 -7.22 21.55 -25.67
CA ASN A 365 -8.39 22.01 -26.42
C ASN A 365 -9.41 20.92 -26.71
N TRP A 366 -8.95 19.70 -26.97
CA TRP A 366 -9.81 18.54 -27.11
C TRP A 366 -10.39 18.12 -25.76
N TYR A 367 -9.55 17.93 -24.72
CA TYR A 367 -9.94 17.43 -23.40
C TYR A 367 -11.06 18.25 -22.76
N LYS A 368 -10.94 19.58 -22.78
CA LYS A 368 -11.93 20.50 -22.19
C LYS A 368 -13.34 20.43 -22.81
N THR A 369 -13.48 19.79 -23.98
CA THR A 369 -14.77 19.64 -24.69
C THR A 369 -15.41 18.27 -24.49
N THR A 370 -14.74 17.35 -23.83
CA THR A 370 -15.21 15.99 -23.55
C THR A 370 -15.85 15.89 -22.16
N THR A 371 -16.59 14.81 -21.90
CA THR A 371 -17.14 14.54 -20.57
C THR A 371 -16.06 14.31 -19.51
N LEU A 372 -14.81 14.03 -19.90
CA LEU A 372 -13.67 13.92 -18.98
C LEU A 372 -13.44 15.20 -18.15
N GLU A 373 -13.82 16.36 -18.70
CA GLU A 373 -13.77 17.65 -18.00
C GLU A 373 -15.16 18.18 -17.67
N THR A 374 -16.15 17.98 -18.56
CA THR A 374 -17.45 18.67 -18.46
C THR A 374 -18.47 17.94 -17.59
N ASP A 375 -18.28 16.64 -17.33
CA ASP A 375 -19.15 15.84 -16.47
C ASP A 375 -18.45 15.51 -15.14
N ALA A 376 -19.03 15.97 -14.02
CA ALA A 376 -18.43 15.84 -12.70
C ALA A 376 -18.24 14.36 -12.28
N THR A 377 -19.18 13.49 -12.65
CA THR A 377 -19.12 12.06 -12.35
C THR A 377 -17.96 11.40 -13.10
N THR A 378 -17.88 11.59 -14.41
CA THR A 378 -16.78 11.08 -15.24
C THR A 378 -15.43 11.60 -14.73
N LYS A 379 -15.36 12.90 -14.41
CA LYS A 379 -14.14 13.54 -13.92
C LYS A 379 -13.68 12.98 -12.58
N SER A 380 -14.58 12.61 -11.67
CA SER A 380 -14.25 12.04 -10.37
C SER A 380 -13.62 10.65 -10.45
N LEU A 381 -13.79 9.93 -11.55
CA LEU A 381 -13.19 8.63 -11.80
C LEU A 381 -11.78 8.70 -12.40
N LEU A 382 -11.26 9.92 -12.63
CA LEU A 382 -9.90 10.14 -13.14
C LEU A 382 -8.88 10.28 -12.01
N ALA A 383 -7.66 9.81 -12.27
CA ALA A 383 -6.50 10.04 -11.40
C ALA A 383 -5.58 11.12 -11.98
N ASP A 384 -5.03 11.96 -11.12
CA ASP A 384 -3.93 12.88 -11.48
C ASP A 384 -2.60 12.12 -11.40
N GLN A 385 -2.17 11.59 -12.55
CA GLN A 385 -0.99 10.75 -12.67
C GLN A 385 0.15 11.43 -13.42
N ILE A 386 1.36 10.88 -13.25
CA ILE A 386 2.58 11.39 -13.88
C ILE A 386 2.56 11.15 -15.39
N PHE A 387 2.71 12.21 -16.17
CA PHE A 387 3.08 12.15 -17.57
C PHE A 387 4.55 12.53 -17.68
N CYS A 388 5.40 11.55 -17.95
CA CYS A 388 6.84 11.75 -18.02
C CYS A 388 7.27 12.34 -19.37
N ASN A 389 7.99 13.48 -19.35
CA ASN A 389 8.69 14.04 -20.48
C ASN A 389 10.17 14.16 -20.10
N ASP A 390 10.88 13.02 -20.04
CA ASP A 390 12.25 12.90 -19.52
C ASP A 390 13.25 13.68 -20.40
N ARG A 391 13.62 14.86 -19.94
CA ARG A 391 14.57 15.76 -20.60
C ARG A 391 15.98 15.70 -20.01
N SER A 392 16.29 14.71 -19.17
CA SER A 392 17.67 14.42 -18.80
C SER A 392 18.51 14.22 -20.07
N ALA A 393 19.70 14.79 -20.15
CA ALA A 393 20.44 14.83 -21.40
C ALA A 393 21.95 14.58 -21.20
N THR A 394 22.62 14.20 -22.27
CA THR A 394 24.07 14.05 -22.37
C THR A 394 24.55 14.53 -23.74
N THR A 395 25.83 14.83 -23.88
CA THR A 395 26.46 15.22 -25.17
C THR A 395 27.04 14.03 -25.93
N SER A 396 26.77 12.79 -25.50
CA SER A 396 27.24 11.56 -26.12
C SER A 396 26.11 10.54 -26.23
N GLU A 397 26.01 9.83 -27.36
CA GLU A 397 25.00 8.78 -27.61
C GLU A 397 24.96 7.65 -26.56
N SER A 398 26.07 7.38 -25.90
CA SER A 398 26.25 6.34 -24.90
C SER A 398 26.55 6.91 -23.51
N GLY A 399 26.48 8.23 -23.35
CA GLY A 399 26.70 8.92 -22.06
C GLY A 399 25.58 8.68 -21.07
N THR A 400 25.81 9.07 -19.83
CA THR A 400 24.79 9.03 -18.78
C THR A 400 23.98 10.32 -18.82
N PRO A 401 22.66 10.27 -19.14
CA PRO A 401 21.82 11.47 -19.16
C PRO A 401 21.62 12.04 -17.75
N GLY A 402 21.65 13.36 -17.63
CA GLY A 402 21.50 14.08 -16.37
C GLY A 402 21.17 15.55 -16.59
N GLU A 403 21.45 16.37 -15.61
CA GLU A 403 21.30 17.83 -15.66
C GLU A 403 22.45 18.45 -16.46
N ILE A 404 22.11 19.31 -17.42
CA ILE A 404 23.08 20.13 -18.17
C ILE A 404 23.32 21.41 -17.36
N SER A 405 24.57 21.71 -17.04
CA SER A 405 24.92 22.92 -16.29
C SER A 405 24.63 24.20 -17.08
N GLY A 406 23.80 25.06 -16.55
CA GLY A 406 23.42 26.33 -17.14
C GLY A 406 22.37 26.24 -18.24
N SER A 407 22.34 27.23 -19.15
CA SER A 407 21.44 27.20 -20.30
C SER A 407 21.89 26.22 -21.36
N MET A 408 20.96 25.51 -21.98
CA MET A 408 21.26 24.63 -23.10
C MET A 408 21.68 25.41 -24.34
N SER A 409 22.82 25.05 -24.91
CA SER A 409 23.37 25.68 -26.12
C SER A 409 22.59 25.24 -27.36
N THR A 410 22.37 26.17 -28.29
CA THR A 410 21.78 25.87 -29.61
C THR A 410 22.78 25.34 -30.62
N SER A 411 24.08 25.21 -30.27
CA SER A 411 25.15 24.71 -31.13
C SER A 411 25.78 23.40 -30.62
N THR A 412 25.25 22.82 -29.57
CA THR A 412 25.74 21.56 -28.97
C THR A 412 24.74 20.43 -29.22
N ASP A 413 25.23 19.26 -29.60
CA ASP A 413 24.39 18.07 -29.71
C ASP A 413 24.01 17.55 -28.33
N TYR A 414 22.73 17.24 -28.15
CA TYR A 414 22.19 16.65 -26.91
C TYR A 414 21.41 15.36 -27.23
N TYR A 415 21.71 14.30 -26.49
CA TYR A 415 20.97 13.03 -26.50
C TYR A 415 20.19 12.92 -25.21
N TYR A 416 18.86 12.88 -25.32
CA TYR A 416 18.00 12.81 -24.16
C TYR A 416 17.89 11.39 -23.59
N GLY A 417 17.48 11.27 -22.34
CA GLY A 417 17.37 10.00 -21.64
C GLY A 417 16.66 8.89 -22.41
N PRO A 418 15.48 9.15 -23.02
CA PRO A 418 14.79 8.16 -23.85
C PRO A 418 15.61 7.67 -25.04
N TYR A 419 16.37 8.55 -25.72
CA TYR A 419 17.25 8.13 -26.81
C TYR A 419 18.29 7.12 -26.33
N VAL A 420 19.02 7.46 -25.26
CA VAL A 420 20.11 6.61 -24.75
C VAL A 420 19.59 5.23 -24.36
N ARG A 421 18.46 5.16 -23.61
CA ARG A 421 17.95 3.88 -23.17
C ARG A 421 17.22 3.06 -24.24
N LEU A 422 16.57 3.69 -25.22
CA LEU A 422 15.80 2.97 -26.24
C LEU A 422 16.58 2.67 -27.51
N ILE A 423 17.45 3.59 -27.96
CA ILE A 423 18.26 3.41 -29.18
C ILE A 423 19.57 2.68 -28.85
N THR A 424 20.29 3.15 -27.83
CA THR A 424 21.63 2.61 -27.54
C THR A 424 21.54 1.31 -26.72
N TYR A 425 20.75 1.28 -25.62
CA TYR A 425 20.79 0.17 -24.67
C TYR A 425 19.59 -0.79 -24.74
N LYS A 426 18.50 -0.43 -25.41
CA LYS A 426 17.25 -1.21 -25.48
C LYS A 426 16.69 -1.59 -24.08
N THR A 427 16.73 -0.64 -23.13
CA THR A 427 16.33 -0.82 -21.73
C THR A 427 15.25 0.21 -21.33
N PRO A 428 14.00 0.06 -21.80
CA PRO A 428 12.92 0.96 -21.43
C PRO A 428 12.64 0.92 -19.92
N LYS A 429 12.17 2.04 -19.35
CA LYS A 429 11.80 2.16 -17.96
C LYS A 429 10.51 2.97 -17.79
N LEU A 430 9.79 2.77 -16.66
CA LEU A 430 8.57 3.52 -16.34
C LEU A 430 8.81 4.67 -15.34
N ASN A 431 9.95 4.66 -14.64
CA ASN A 431 10.33 5.75 -13.74
C ASN A 431 10.74 7.00 -14.51
N CYS A 432 10.26 8.15 -14.08
CA CYS A 432 10.69 9.45 -14.59
C CYS A 432 11.91 9.95 -13.83
N THR A 433 12.93 10.44 -14.55
CA THR A 433 14.26 10.72 -13.98
C THR A 433 14.23 11.86 -12.96
N THR A 434 13.58 12.98 -13.29
CA THR A 434 13.53 14.17 -12.44
C THR A 434 12.10 14.62 -12.15
N THR A 435 11.89 15.23 -10.97
CA THR A 435 10.56 15.74 -10.60
C THR A 435 10.06 16.83 -11.54
N SER A 436 10.95 17.66 -12.10
CA SER A 436 10.60 18.71 -13.05
C SER A 436 10.00 18.20 -14.34
N ASP A 437 10.26 16.93 -14.71
CA ASP A 437 9.75 16.26 -15.89
C ASP A 437 8.53 15.36 -15.64
N LYS A 438 8.09 15.27 -14.38
CA LYS A 438 6.89 14.56 -13.96
C LYS A 438 5.68 15.49 -14.02
N PHE A 439 5.03 15.56 -15.17
CA PHE A 439 3.92 16.46 -15.38
C PHE A 439 2.65 15.94 -14.69
N THR A 440 2.08 16.78 -13.79
CA THR A 440 0.87 16.51 -13.00
C THR A 440 0.06 17.79 -12.84
N VAL A 441 -1.20 17.69 -12.36
CA VAL A 441 -2.07 18.84 -12.08
C VAL A 441 -1.86 19.34 -10.65
N ASN A 442 -2.06 18.51 -9.63
CA ASN A 442 -2.06 18.89 -8.23
C ASN A 442 -1.25 17.95 -7.33
N THR A 443 -0.99 16.71 -7.75
CA THR A 443 -0.30 15.74 -6.90
C THR A 443 1.13 16.18 -6.58
N SER A 444 1.58 15.91 -5.35
CA SER A 444 2.94 16.19 -4.89
C SER A 444 4.01 15.32 -5.56
N ASN A 445 3.60 14.26 -6.26
CA ASN A 445 4.50 13.33 -6.95
C ASN A 445 5.09 13.91 -8.25
N GLY A 446 4.67 15.11 -8.67
CA GLY A 446 5.13 15.76 -9.89
C GLY A 446 5.27 17.27 -9.78
N ASN A 447 5.42 17.93 -10.94
CA ASN A 447 5.73 19.36 -11.06
C ASN A 447 4.52 20.30 -10.96
N ARG A 448 3.28 19.76 -11.00
CA ARG A 448 2.02 20.53 -10.93
C ARG A 448 1.84 21.58 -12.04
N ALA A 449 2.45 21.37 -13.20
CA ALA A 449 2.42 22.32 -14.30
C ALA A 449 1.23 22.14 -15.25
N LEU A 450 0.50 21.01 -15.16
CA LEU A 450 -0.64 20.72 -16.01
C LEU A 450 -1.90 21.42 -15.52
N LYS A 451 -2.73 21.83 -16.49
CA LYS A 451 -4.10 22.28 -16.24
C LYS A 451 -5.09 21.10 -16.16
N TYR A 452 -4.86 20.07 -16.96
CA TYR A 452 -5.71 18.88 -17.07
C TYR A 452 -4.88 17.61 -16.92
N SER A 453 -5.45 16.55 -16.33
CA SER A 453 -4.78 15.26 -16.15
C SER A 453 -4.82 14.45 -17.45
N VAL A 454 -4.17 14.96 -18.48
CA VAL A 454 -4.05 14.38 -19.80
C VAL A 454 -2.66 14.65 -20.40
N GLY A 455 -2.11 13.67 -21.09
CA GLY A 455 -0.80 13.78 -21.73
C GLY A 455 -0.66 12.83 -22.92
N LEU A 456 0.58 12.44 -23.19
CA LEU A 456 0.96 11.49 -24.23
C LEU A 456 1.53 10.20 -23.63
N ILE A 457 1.52 9.14 -24.43
CA ILE A 457 2.25 7.91 -24.14
C ILE A 457 3.77 8.20 -24.23
N THR A 458 4.57 7.56 -23.41
CA THR A 458 6.03 7.64 -23.55
C THR A 458 6.54 6.65 -24.59
N ALA A 459 7.71 6.91 -25.18
CA ALA A 459 8.37 5.97 -26.08
C ALA A 459 8.75 4.66 -25.36
N ASP A 460 9.04 4.74 -24.06
CA ASP A 460 9.29 3.57 -23.20
C ASP A 460 8.05 2.67 -23.10
N GLU A 461 6.87 3.23 -22.91
CA GLU A 461 5.59 2.50 -22.89
C GLU A 461 5.30 1.86 -24.27
N VAL A 462 5.63 2.52 -25.37
CA VAL A 462 5.52 1.94 -26.73
C VAL A 462 6.50 0.77 -26.91
N ALA A 463 7.74 0.91 -26.46
CA ALA A 463 8.75 -0.16 -26.52
C ALA A 463 8.34 -1.37 -25.65
N MET A 464 7.81 -1.12 -24.45
CA MET A 464 7.29 -2.16 -23.57
C MET A 464 6.08 -2.87 -24.18
N ALA A 465 5.22 -2.15 -24.88
CA ALA A 465 4.06 -2.73 -25.59
C ALA A 465 4.44 -3.58 -26.82
N GLY A 466 5.67 -3.46 -27.34
CA GLY A 466 6.15 -4.29 -28.46
C GLY A 466 6.62 -3.53 -29.69
N GLY A 467 6.61 -2.18 -29.66
CA GLY A 467 7.24 -1.34 -30.69
C GLY A 467 8.76 -1.29 -30.48
N VAL A 468 9.54 -1.42 -31.54
CA VAL A 468 11.02 -1.37 -31.50
C VAL A 468 11.52 -0.39 -32.54
N ASP A 469 12.60 0.32 -32.21
CA ASP A 469 13.29 1.20 -33.14
C ASP A 469 13.74 0.45 -34.40
N ALA A 470 13.43 1.03 -35.56
CA ALA A 470 13.77 0.54 -36.87
C ALA A 470 13.23 -0.86 -37.25
N ILE A 471 12.30 -1.45 -36.50
CA ILE A 471 11.70 -2.75 -36.80
C ILE A 471 10.18 -2.63 -36.91
N ASN A 472 9.62 -2.99 -38.06
CA ASN A 472 8.17 -2.98 -38.31
C ASN A 472 7.43 -3.96 -37.40
N ASN A 473 6.33 -3.51 -36.82
CA ASN A 473 5.41 -4.38 -36.08
C ASN A 473 3.96 -3.90 -36.27
N SER A 474 3.18 -4.58 -37.09
CA SER A 474 1.75 -4.29 -37.29
C SER A 474 0.82 -5.15 -36.42
N SER A 475 1.37 -5.94 -35.49
CA SER A 475 0.61 -6.92 -34.70
C SER A 475 0.29 -6.46 -33.29
N TYR A 476 1.08 -5.56 -32.68
CA TYR A 476 0.86 -5.17 -31.29
C TYR A 476 -0.30 -4.18 -31.12
N TYR A 477 -0.92 -4.17 -29.98
CA TYR A 477 -2.18 -3.49 -29.72
C TYR A 477 -2.14 -1.95 -29.85
N LEU A 478 -0.96 -1.31 -29.85
CA LEU A 478 -0.79 0.13 -30.04
C LEU A 478 -0.62 0.52 -31.52
N TYR A 479 -0.45 -0.45 -32.41
CA TYR A 479 -0.38 -0.19 -33.85
C TYR A 479 -1.70 0.36 -34.38
N THR A 480 -1.64 1.41 -35.24
CA THR A 480 -2.84 2.08 -35.79
C THR A 480 -2.77 2.32 -37.30
N SER A 481 -1.72 1.91 -37.99
CA SER A 481 -1.42 2.30 -39.37
C SER A 481 -1.27 3.82 -39.59
N GLN A 482 -1.14 4.59 -38.53
CA GLN A 482 -0.96 6.04 -38.54
C GLN A 482 0.30 6.41 -37.78
N TYR A 483 0.92 7.53 -38.18
CA TYR A 483 1.96 8.17 -37.38
C TYR A 483 1.34 8.84 -36.16
N TYR A 484 1.89 8.70 -34.97
CA TYR A 484 1.46 9.45 -33.78
C TYR A 484 2.62 9.77 -32.83
N TRP A 485 2.60 10.97 -32.26
CA TRP A 485 3.62 11.43 -31.33
C TRP A 485 3.59 10.66 -29.99
N THR A 486 4.78 10.50 -29.42
CA THR A 486 4.94 10.18 -27.99
C THR A 486 5.27 11.45 -27.21
N GLY A 487 5.39 11.35 -25.87
CA GLY A 487 5.86 12.45 -25.00
C GLY A 487 7.35 12.38 -24.68
N SER A 488 8.15 11.69 -25.50
CA SER A 488 9.55 11.41 -25.18
C SER A 488 10.50 12.09 -26.14
N PRO A 489 11.40 13.00 -25.65
CA PRO A 489 12.44 13.61 -26.46
C PRO A 489 13.50 12.59 -26.90
N THR A 490 14.12 12.84 -28.06
CA THR A 490 15.20 12.01 -28.56
C THR A 490 16.54 12.73 -28.53
N TYR A 491 16.76 13.66 -29.42
CA TYR A 491 18.02 14.39 -29.47
C TYR A 491 17.83 15.80 -30.04
N PHE A 492 18.83 16.63 -29.86
CA PHE A 492 18.95 17.94 -30.48
C PHE A 492 20.25 17.99 -31.30
N VAL A 493 20.12 18.39 -32.57
CA VAL A 493 21.24 18.55 -33.48
C VAL A 493 21.75 19.99 -33.47
N GLY A 494 22.89 20.24 -32.84
CA GLY A 494 23.43 21.59 -32.62
C GLY A 494 23.80 22.31 -33.91
N TRP A 495 24.44 21.65 -34.90
CA TRP A 495 24.88 22.30 -36.17
C TRP A 495 23.72 22.80 -37.02
N SER A 496 22.51 22.21 -36.87
CA SER A 496 21.29 22.63 -37.57
C SER A 496 20.21 23.23 -36.65
N SER A 497 20.49 23.30 -35.35
CA SER A 497 19.60 23.78 -34.31
C SER A 497 18.21 23.11 -34.37
N ARG A 498 18.15 21.79 -34.35
CA ARG A 498 16.88 21.03 -34.53
C ARG A 498 16.62 20.04 -33.41
N PRO A 499 15.49 20.21 -32.70
CA PRO A 499 15.01 19.24 -31.72
C PRO A 499 14.19 18.14 -32.38
N TYR A 500 14.27 16.93 -31.84
CA TYR A 500 13.56 15.73 -32.28
C TYR A 500 12.87 15.02 -31.13
N ASP A 501 11.68 14.49 -31.39
CA ASP A 501 10.92 13.66 -30.48
C ASP A 501 10.59 12.30 -31.10
N PHE A 502 10.32 11.30 -30.23
CA PHE A 502 9.85 9.97 -30.63
C PHE A 502 8.40 10.00 -31.12
N PHE A 503 8.12 9.16 -32.09
CA PHE A 503 6.78 8.86 -32.58
C PHE A 503 6.66 7.39 -32.97
N ALA A 504 5.44 6.85 -33.02
CA ALA A 504 5.17 5.56 -33.63
C ALA A 504 4.85 5.74 -35.11
N THR A 505 5.44 4.91 -35.98
CA THR A 505 5.24 4.99 -37.43
C THR A 505 3.95 4.30 -37.88
N SER A 506 3.55 4.57 -39.14
CA SER A 506 2.45 3.85 -39.80
C SER A 506 2.76 2.37 -40.08
N SER A 507 3.97 1.91 -39.87
CA SER A 507 4.41 0.50 -39.93
C SER A 507 4.60 -0.13 -38.53
N GLY A 508 4.32 0.65 -37.47
CA GLY A 508 4.40 0.18 -36.08
C GLY A 508 5.79 0.16 -35.46
N GLN A 509 6.79 0.79 -36.11
CA GLN A 509 8.10 1.03 -35.50
C GLN A 509 8.00 2.16 -34.47
N LEU A 510 8.94 2.18 -33.54
CA LEU A 510 9.32 3.39 -32.84
C LEU A 510 10.40 4.10 -33.66
N ASP A 511 10.22 5.41 -33.93
CA ASP A 511 11.12 6.23 -34.69
C ASP A 511 11.11 7.66 -34.14
N TYR A 512 11.91 8.59 -34.70
CA TYR A 512 11.99 9.97 -34.23
C TYR A 512 12.00 10.98 -35.41
N ASN A 513 11.40 12.14 -35.18
CA ASN A 513 11.40 13.21 -36.18
C ASN A 513 11.45 14.59 -35.52
N ARG A 514 11.74 15.59 -36.35
CA ARG A 514 11.76 17.00 -35.94
C ARG A 514 10.42 17.42 -35.38
N VAL A 515 10.43 18.12 -34.28
CA VAL A 515 9.22 18.58 -33.58
C VAL A 515 8.30 19.47 -34.44
N LEU A 516 8.88 20.20 -35.45
CA LEU A 516 8.11 21.13 -36.29
C LEU A 516 7.47 20.49 -37.53
N ASN A 517 8.16 19.53 -38.16
CA ASN A 517 7.95 19.29 -39.61
C ASN A 517 6.72 18.49 -39.98
N VAL A 518 6.07 17.85 -39.04
CA VAL A 518 5.11 16.82 -39.38
C VAL A 518 3.88 16.91 -38.51
N GLU A 519 2.73 16.90 -39.16
CA GLU A 519 1.46 16.73 -38.49
C GLU A 519 1.21 15.25 -38.24
N TYR A 520 1.84 14.69 -37.20
CA TYR A 520 1.52 13.34 -36.74
C TYR A 520 0.31 13.33 -35.83
N GLY A 521 -0.32 12.18 -35.71
CA GLY A 521 -1.52 11.98 -34.92
C GLY A 521 -1.31 12.24 -33.43
N ILE A 522 -2.37 12.63 -32.79
CA ILE A 522 -2.45 12.85 -31.34
C ILE A 522 -3.32 11.75 -30.73
N ARG A 523 -2.76 10.96 -29.83
CA ARG A 523 -3.46 9.96 -29.04
C ARG A 523 -3.36 10.30 -27.56
N PRO A 524 -4.36 10.98 -26.98
CA PRO A 524 -4.34 11.35 -25.57
C PRO A 524 -4.25 10.14 -24.66
N VAL A 525 -3.57 10.32 -23.55
CA VAL A 525 -3.45 9.36 -22.46
C VAL A 525 -4.03 9.97 -21.18
N ILE A 526 -4.83 9.21 -20.46
CA ILE A 526 -5.38 9.54 -19.14
C ILE A 526 -5.16 8.37 -18.19
N SER A 527 -5.45 8.58 -16.92
CA SER A 527 -5.47 7.49 -15.92
C SER A 527 -6.81 7.48 -15.19
N LEU A 528 -7.39 6.29 -15.05
CA LEU A 528 -8.56 6.06 -14.18
C LEU A 528 -8.07 5.90 -12.73
N SER A 529 -8.88 6.33 -11.78
CA SER A 529 -8.60 6.14 -10.34
C SER A 529 -8.43 4.66 -9.98
N SER A 530 -7.58 4.38 -9.00
CA SER A 530 -7.44 3.02 -8.45
C SER A 530 -8.72 2.51 -7.76
N SER A 531 -9.65 3.42 -7.44
CA SER A 531 -10.93 3.09 -6.80
C SER A 531 -12.04 2.69 -7.79
N VAL A 532 -11.84 2.87 -9.11
CA VAL A 532 -12.88 2.52 -10.10
C VAL A 532 -13.16 1.02 -10.09
N LYS A 533 -14.41 0.68 -10.40
CA LYS A 533 -14.84 -0.68 -10.68
C LYS A 533 -14.90 -0.89 -12.19
N LEU A 534 -14.62 -2.11 -12.62
CA LEU A 534 -14.72 -2.50 -14.02
C LEU A 534 -15.67 -3.69 -14.15
N SER A 535 -16.62 -3.58 -15.06
CA SER A 535 -17.41 -4.72 -15.55
C SER A 535 -16.96 -5.09 -16.96
N GLY A 536 -17.09 -6.36 -17.33
CA GLY A 536 -16.59 -6.93 -18.58
C GLY A 536 -15.25 -7.63 -18.45
N ASP A 537 -14.74 -8.16 -19.57
CA ASP A 537 -13.47 -8.88 -19.63
C ASP A 537 -12.40 -8.18 -20.49
N GLY A 538 -12.73 -7.02 -21.05
CA GLY A 538 -11.84 -6.20 -21.86
C GLY A 538 -11.69 -6.67 -23.31
N THR A 539 -12.41 -7.69 -23.73
CA THR A 539 -12.46 -8.12 -25.15
C THR A 539 -13.33 -7.19 -25.99
N TRP A 540 -13.28 -7.32 -27.29
CA TRP A 540 -14.05 -6.47 -28.22
C TRP A 540 -15.58 -6.61 -28.03
N ASN A 541 -16.08 -7.77 -27.62
CA ASN A 541 -17.51 -8.05 -27.40
C ASN A 541 -17.96 -7.82 -25.96
N ASP A 542 -17.02 -7.66 -25.03
CA ASP A 542 -17.27 -7.36 -23.62
C ASP A 542 -16.22 -6.37 -23.08
N VAL A 543 -16.21 -5.16 -23.65
CA VAL A 543 -15.25 -4.10 -23.27
C VAL A 543 -15.45 -3.70 -21.81
N TYR A 544 -14.36 -3.43 -21.11
CA TYR A 544 -14.47 -2.88 -19.76
C TYR A 544 -15.29 -1.60 -19.75
N THR A 545 -16.29 -1.54 -18.88
CA THR A 545 -17.03 -0.32 -18.56
C THR A 545 -16.71 0.13 -17.15
N VAL A 546 -16.54 1.44 -16.98
CA VAL A 546 -16.04 2.07 -15.73
C VAL A 546 -17.21 2.60 -14.93
N SER A 547 -17.21 2.32 -13.61
CA SER A 547 -18.17 2.86 -12.65
C SER A 547 -17.50 3.24 -11.34
#